data_2287c2232128fe541ec50cfbea6d30d8
#
_entry.id   2287c2232128fe541ec50cfbea6d30d8
#
_cell.length_a   1.000
_cell.length_b   1.000
_cell.length_c   1.000
_cell.angle_alpha   90.00
_cell.angle_beta   90.00
_cell.angle_gamma   90.00
#
_symmetry.space_group_name_H-M   'P 1'
#
loop_
_entity.id
_entity.type
_entity.pdbx_description
1 polymer ?
#
loop_
_entity_poly.entity_id
_entity_poly.type
_entity_poly.pdbx_seq_one_letter_code
_entity_poly.pdbx_strand_id
1 'polypeptide(L)'
;MYLVVTKSFPPELGGMQNHLWGFSNELSKNYMIKVFADYFDGHKTFDEQASFSIERIGGPKLFRKYRKANLIDEFTRNNKVDGIIADHWKSLENLKNIKKKILFHSW
;
A
#
# COMPACT_ATOMS: atom_id res chain seq x y z
N MET A 1 -11.82 -3.63 6.29
CA MET A 1 -10.55 -3.75 5.55
C MET A 1 -9.88 -2.39 5.44
N TYR A 2 -8.60 -2.35 5.65
CA TYR A 2 -7.79 -1.14 5.46
C TYR A 2 -6.81 -1.38 4.32
N LEU A 3 -6.60 -0.35 3.51
CA LEU A 3 -5.58 -0.37 2.47
C LEU A 3 -4.36 0.40 2.94
N VAL A 4 -3.19 -0.10 2.61
CA VAL A 4 -1.91 0.60 2.82
C VAL A 4 -1.36 0.92 1.44
N VAL A 5 -1.16 2.19 1.17
CA VAL A 5 -0.70 2.66 -0.14
C VAL A 5 0.67 3.29 0.02
N THR A 6 1.66 2.74 -0.66
CA THR A 6 3.03 3.22 -0.58
C THR A 6 3.75 3.02 -1.90
N LYS A 7 4.80 3.76 -2.10
CA LYS A 7 5.71 3.53 -3.23
C LYS A 7 6.67 2.41 -2.89
N SER A 8 7.32 2.51 -1.74
CA SER A 8 8.37 1.58 -1.32
C SER A 8 7.94 0.78 -0.12
N PHE A 9 8.11 -0.53 -0.19
CA PHE A 9 7.73 -1.45 0.88
C PHE A 9 8.80 -2.54 0.98
N PRO A 10 9.06 -3.12 2.17
CA PRO A 10 10.02 -4.22 2.25
C PRO A 10 9.72 -5.31 1.22
N PRO A 11 10.72 -6.00 0.68
CA PRO A 11 12.11 -6.08 1.17
C PRO A 11 13.03 -4.93 0.75
N GLU A 12 12.52 -3.90 0.08
CA GLU A 12 13.31 -2.71 -0.16
C GLU A 12 13.70 -2.06 1.17
N LEU A 13 14.98 -1.77 1.37
CA LEU A 13 15.49 -1.30 2.65
C LEU A 13 15.23 0.20 2.85
N GLY A 14 14.87 0.57 4.07
CA GLY A 14 14.64 1.96 4.45
C GLY A 14 13.89 2.06 5.76
N GLY A 15 14.03 3.18 6.44
CA GLY A 15 13.37 3.42 7.72
C GLY A 15 11.85 3.46 7.61
N MET A 16 11.32 4.25 6.66
CA MET A 16 9.89 4.37 6.47
C MET A 16 9.27 3.04 6.06
N GLN A 17 9.93 2.28 5.17
CA GLN A 17 9.43 0.98 4.74
C GLN A 17 9.31 0.03 5.93
N ASN A 18 10.33 -0.01 6.78
CA ASN A 18 10.31 -0.88 7.95
C ASN A 18 9.22 -0.49 8.96
N HIS A 19 9.03 0.79 9.17
CA HIS A 19 7.98 1.29 10.06
C HIS A 19 6.59 0.95 9.53
N LEU A 20 6.39 1.17 8.24
CA LEU A 20 5.10 0.89 7.61
C LEU A 20 4.79 -0.60 7.62
N TRP A 21 5.81 -1.44 7.39
CA TRP A 21 5.66 -2.89 7.48
C TRP A 21 5.27 -3.32 8.89
N GLY A 22 5.96 -2.80 9.90
CA GLY A 22 5.67 -3.11 11.30
C GLY A 22 4.25 -2.71 11.69
N PHE A 23 3.85 -1.52 11.28
CA PHE A 23 2.50 -1.03 11.51
C PHE A 23 1.45 -1.93 10.82
N SER A 24 1.67 -2.26 9.56
CA SER A 24 0.75 -3.11 8.80
C SER A 24 0.65 -4.51 9.41
N ASN A 25 1.77 -5.06 9.82
CA ASN A 25 1.81 -6.38 10.43
C ASN A 25 1.03 -6.41 11.76
N GLU A 26 1.19 -5.37 12.57
CA GLU A 26 0.47 -5.24 13.84
C GLU A 26 -1.03 -5.08 13.59
N LEU A 27 -1.39 -4.22 12.65
CA LEU A 27 -2.78 -3.97 12.32
C LEU A 27 -3.47 -5.20 11.73
N SER A 28 -2.73 -6.04 11.01
CA SER A 28 -3.29 -7.23 10.38
C SER A 28 -3.72 -8.30 11.38
N LYS A 29 -3.32 -8.18 12.64
CA LYS A 29 -3.77 -9.08 13.68
C LYS A 29 -5.26 -8.93 14.00
N ASN A 30 -5.81 -7.75 13.75
CA ASN A 30 -7.19 -7.42 14.10
C ASN A 30 -8.05 -7.03 12.90
N TYR A 31 -7.44 -6.67 11.77
CA TYR A 31 -8.15 -6.18 10.58
C TYR A 31 -7.59 -6.80 9.32
N MET A 32 -8.42 -6.89 8.30
CA MET A 32 -7.93 -7.25 6.98
C MET A 32 -7.16 -6.08 6.39
N ILE A 33 -5.95 -6.37 5.91
CA ILE A 33 -5.05 -5.39 5.33
C ILE A 33 -4.69 -5.81 3.91
N LYS A 34 -4.71 -4.85 3.00
CA LYS A 34 -4.17 -5.04 1.66
C LYS A 34 -3.22 -3.90 1.37
N VAL A 35 -2.01 -4.24 0.94
CA VAL A 35 -0.96 -3.27 0.62
C VAL A 35 -0.86 -3.13 -0.89
N PHE A 36 -0.82 -1.89 -1.36
CA PHE A 36 -0.48 -1.56 -2.75
C PHE A 36 0.86 -0.86 -2.74
N ALA A 37 1.85 -1.48 -3.35
CA ALA A 37 3.21 -0.95 -3.41
C ALA A 37 3.77 -1.09 -4.82
N ASP A 38 4.79 -0.30 -5.13
CA ASP A 38 5.47 -0.43 -6.40
C ASP A 38 6.24 -1.74 -6.48
N TYR A 39 6.41 -2.24 -7.69
CA TYR A 39 7.19 -3.43 -7.94
C TYR A 39 8.63 -3.25 -7.45
N PHE A 40 9.15 -4.26 -6.79
CA PHE A 40 10.53 -4.31 -6.33
C PHE A 40 11.07 -5.70 -6.63
N ASP A 41 12.20 -5.77 -7.30
CA ASP A 41 12.81 -7.05 -7.67
C ASP A 41 13.17 -7.84 -6.42
N GLY A 42 12.82 -9.13 -6.40
CA GLY A 42 13.03 -9.97 -5.23
C GLY A 42 11.90 -9.94 -4.20
N HIS A 43 10.80 -9.25 -4.50
CA HIS A 43 9.68 -9.10 -3.55
C HIS A 43 8.93 -10.42 -3.28
N LYS A 44 8.96 -11.36 -4.20
CA LYS A 44 8.06 -12.52 -4.18
C LYS A 44 8.15 -13.33 -2.89
N THR A 45 9.35 -13.69 -2.48
CA THR A 45 9.55 -14.48 -1.26
C THR A 45 9.03 -13.74 -0.03
N PHE A 46 9.30 -12.44 0.04
CA PHE A 46 8.82 -11.60 1.13
C PHE A 46 7.29 -11.55 1.14
N ASP A 47 6.69 -11.29 -0.02
CA ASP A 47 5.24 -11.12 -0.13
C ASP A 47 4.50 -12.41 0.22
N GLU A 48 5.05 -13.56 -0.13
CA GLU A 48 4.46 -14.86 0.20
C GLU A 48 4.45 -15.16 1.68
N GLN A 49 5.39 -14.60 2.44
CA GLN A 49 5.50 -14.81 3.87
C GLN A 49 4.70 -13.81 4.70
N ALA A 50 4.18 -12.75 4.09
CA ALA A 50 3.43 -11.74 4.80
C ALA A 50 2.08 -12.30 5.27
N SER A 51 1.60 -11.80 6.40
CA SER A 51 0.30 -12.21 6.97
C SER A 51 -0.87 -11.47 6.32
N PHE A 52 -0.60 -10.62 5.35
CA PHE A 52 -1.60 -9.83 4.63
C PHE A 52 -1.28 -9.80 3.15
N SER A 53 -2.27 -9.40 2.34
CA SER A 53 -2.12 -9.35 0.89
C SER A 53 -1.27 -8.15 0.46
N ILE A 54 -0.35 -8.37 -0.46
CA ILE A 54 0.49 -7.32 -1.04
C ILE A 54 0.36 -7.38 -2.55
N GLU A 55 -0.08 -6.29 -3.16
CA GLU A 55 -0.14 -6.16 -4.61
C GLU A 55 0.93 -5.20 -5.08
N ARG A 56 1.81 -5.68 -5.96
CA ARG A 56 2.92 -4.88 -6.50
C ARG A 56 2.56 -4.38 -7.88
N ILE A 57 2.75 -3.08 -8.09
CA ILE A 57 2.42 -2.44 -9.35
C ILE A 57 3.70 -2.17 -10.12
N GLY A 58 3.83 -2.80 -11.29
CA GLY A 58 4.96 -2.61 -12.18
C GLY A 58 4.66 -1.67 -13.33
N GLY A 59 5.58 -1.65 -14.30
CA GLY A 59 5.48 -0.82 -15.49
C GLY A 59 6.38 0.41 -15.44
N PRO A 60 6.35 1.25 -16.49
CA PRO A 60 7.18 2.45 -16.55
C PRO A 60 6.91 3.39 -15.38
N LYS A 61 7.97 3.95 -14.81
CA LYS A 61 7.86 4.82 -13.62
C LYS A 61 6.92 6.00 -13.84
N LEU A 62 6.91 6.58 -15.05
CA LEU A 62 6.08 7.75 -15.37
C LEU A 62 4.58 7.45 -15.25
N PHE A 63 4.17 6.23 -15.49
CA PHE A 63 2.76 5.84 -15.50
C PHE A 63 2.36 5.02 -14.27
N ARG A 64 3.32 4.61 -13.48
CA ARG A 64 3.09 3.68 -12.37
C ARG A 64 2.14 4.25 -11.31
N LYS A 65 2.28 5.52 -10.99
CA LYS A 65 1.42 6.16 -9.99
C LYS A 65 -0.04 6.22 -10.45
N TYR A 66 -0.27 6.47 -11.74
CA TYR A 66 -1.63 6.50 -12.29
C TYR A 66 -2.23 5.11 -12.33
N ARG A 67 -1.44 4.14 -12.71
CA ARG A 67 -1.86 2.75 -12.76
C ARG A 67 -2.23 2.24 -11.38
N LYS A 68 -1.42 2.56 -10.39
CA LYS A 68 -1.69 2.21 -9.00
C LYS A 68 -2.98 2.87 -8.50
N ALA A 69 -3.16 4.17 -8.78
CA ALA A 69 -4.37 4.89 -8.40
C ALA A 69 -5.62 4.27 -9.02
N ASN A 70 -5.55 3.91 -10.30
CA ASN A 70 -6.68 3.28 -10.99
C ASN A 70 -7.04 1.93 -10.38
N LEU A 71 -6.03 1.12 -10.04
CA LEU A 71 -6.26 -0.18 -9.40
C LEU A 71 -6.89 -0.03 -8.03
N ILE A 72 -6.44 0.94 -7.26
CA ILE A 72 -7.00 1.22 -5.93
C ILE A 72 -8.43 1.72 -6.03
N ASP A 73 -8.71 2.63 -6.96
CA ASP A 73 -10.07 3.13 -7.17
C ASP A 73 -11.02 2.00 -7.58
N GLU A 74 -10.57 1.12 -8.47
CA GLU A 74 -11.36 -0.04 -8.87
C GLU A 74 -11.60 -0.98 -7.68
N PHE A 75 -10.57 -1.23 -6.89
CA PHE A 75 -10.68 -2.08 -5.71
C PHE A 75 -11.66 -1.51 -4.70
N THR A 76 -11.62 -0.19 -4.46
CA THR A 76 -12.52 0.46 -3.50
C THR A 76 -13.96 0.47 -3.97
N ARG A 77 -14.21 0.47 -5.28
CA ARG A 77 -15.57 0.36 -5.80
C ARG A 77 -16.16 -1.02 -5.59
N ASN A 78 -15.33 -2.04 -5.56
CA ASN A 78 -15.77 -3.45 -5.49
C ASN A 78 -15.68 -4.06 -4.11
N ASN A 79 -15.10 -3.36 -3.15
CA ASN A 79 -14.86 -3.88 -1.81
C ASN A 79 -15.14 -2.81 -0.76
N LYS A 80 -15.56 -3.24 0.42
CA LYS A 80 -15.76 -2.31 1.53
C LYS A 80 -14.41 -1.98 2.16
N VAL A 81 -14.00 -0.73 2.04
CA VAL A 81 -12.75 -0.23 2.58
C VAL A 81 -13.05 0.79 3.67
N ASP A 82 -12.56 0.55 4.87
CA ASP A 82 -12.81 1.40 6.02
C ASP A 82 -11.87 2.60 6.08
N GLY A 83 -10.70 2.47 5.49
CA GLY A 83 -9.76 3.57 5.44
C GLY A 83 -8.53 3.24 4.62
N ILE A 84 -7.76 4.27 4.27
CA ILE A 84 -6.50 4.13 3.54
C ILE A 84 -5.40 4.81 4.32
N ILE A 85 -4.31 4.08 4.50
CA ILE A 85 -3.13 4.51 5.23
C ILE A 85 -2.01 4.68 4.22
N ALA A 86 -1.42 5.86 4.17
CA ALA A 86 -0.34 6.14 3.23
C ALA A 86 0.88 6.69 3.96
N ASP A 87 2.04 6.41 3.39
CA ASP A 87 3.31 6.91 3.90
C ASP A 87 3.56 8.37 3.51
N HIS A 88 2.95 8.83 2.41
CA HIS A 88 3.19 10.15 1.87
C HIS A 88 1.97 10.68 1.11
N TRP A 89 1.79 12.00 1.09
CA TRP A 89 0.70 12.64 0.37
C TRP A 89 0.66 12.26 -1.12
N LYS A 90 1.81 12.12 -1.74
CA LYS A 90 1.89 11.76 -3.15
C LYS A 90 1.28 10.40 -3.45
N SER A 91 1.28 9.50 -2.48
CA SER A 91 0.65 8.20 -2.64
C SER A 91 -0.87 8.28 -2.74
N LEU A 92 -1.47 9.39 -2.33
CA LEU A 92 -2.92 9.58 -2.30
C LEU A 92 -3.44 10.50 -3.40
N GLU A 93 -2.58 11.25 -4.08
CA GLU A 93 -3.03 12.41 -4.87
C GLU A 93 -3.87 12.09 -6.10
N ASN A 94 -3.78 10.89 -6.65
CA ASN A 94 -4.56 10.52 -7.84
C ASN A 94 -5.78 9.65 -7.52
N LEU A 95 -6.09 9.48 -6.24
CA LEU A 95 -7.21 8.65 -5.81
C LEU A 95 -8.50 9.46 -5.81
N LYS A 96 -9.57 8.89 -6.39
CA LYS A 96 -10.83 9.61 -6.61
C LYS A 96 -11.98 9.15 -5.72
N ASN A 97 -12.05 7.86 -5.38
CA ASN A 97 -13.21 7.27 -4.70
C ASN A 97 -13.04 7.09 -3.21
N ILE A 98 -12.16 7.84 -2.58
CA ILE A 98 -11.76 7.59 -1.21
C ILE A 98 -12.33 8.63 -0.26
N LYS A 99 -13.07 8.16 0.73
CA LYS A 99 -13.68 9.00 1.75
C LYS A 99 -12.83 9.17 3.00
N LYS A 100 -11.97 8.19 3.33
CA LYS A 100 -11.11 8.24 4.50
C LYS A 100 -9.66 8.00 4.10
N LYS A 101 -8.82 9.01 4.32
CA LYS A 101 -7.39 8.94 4.06
C LYS A 101 -6.65 9.21 5.36
N ILE A 102 -5.76 8.31 5.72
CA ILE A 102 -4.93 8.43 6.92
C ILE A 102 -3.49 8.51 6.48
N LEU A 103 -2.81 9.57 6.90
CA LEU A 103 -1.39 9.71 6.61
C LEU A 103 -0.58 9.13 7.77
N PHE A 104 0.25 8.15 7.47
CA PHE A 104 1.13 7.53 8.44
C PHE A 104 2.47 8.28 8.44
N HIS A 105 2.87 8.78 9.60
CA HIS A 105 4.14 9.46 9.76
C HIS A 105 5.09 8.61 10.59
N SER A 106 6.33 8.48 10.08
CA SER A 106 7.43 7.86 10.81
C SER A 106 8.45 8.94 11.13
N TRP A 107 8.85 9.02 12.38
CA TRP A 107 9.86 10.00 12.83
C TRP A 107 10.82 9.37 13.82
#